data_f5145b0ccef1f018a4d1dc66d53b7d61
#
_entry.id   f5145b0ccef1f018a4d1dc66d53b7d61
#
_cell.length_a   1.000
_cell.length_b   1.000
_cell.length_c   1.000
_cell.angle_alpha   90.00
_cell.angle_beta   90.00
_cell.angle_gamma   90.00
#
_symmetry.space_group_name_H-M   'P 1'
#
loop_
_entity.id
_entity.type
_entity.pdbx_description
1 polymer ?
#
loop_
_entity_poly.entity_id
_entity_poly.type
_entity_poly.pdbx_seq_one_letter_code
_entity_poly.pdbx_strand_id
1 'polypeptide(L)'
;MTALYIDADACPVKDEAERVATRHNLRMFVVSNGGLRPSANPLIQTVIVADGPDIADMWIAERAKRGDVVVTADIPLASKCVANGALVLKHNGEALTEANIGNVLATRDLMADLRAADPFRQGGGKAFSKTDRARFLDRLETTLRRAKTLS
;
A
#
# COMPACT_ATOMS: atom_id res chain seq x y z
N MET A 1 -7.98 16.41 5.87
CA MET A 1 -8.81 15.53 5.03
C MET A 1 -8.07 14.23 4.78
N THR A 2 -8.80 13.13 4.79
CA THR A 2 -8.23 11.81 4.51
C THR A 2 -7.93 11.64 3.02
N ALA A 3 -6.74 11.13 2.70
CA ALA A 3 -6.37 10.75 1.35
C ALA A 3 -5.91 9.28 1.35
N LEU A 4 -6.08 8.62 0.20
CA LEU A 4 -5.63 7.25 -0.01
C LEU A 4 -4.47 7.26 -0.99
N TYR A 5 -3.36 6.64 -0.61
CA TYR A 5 -2.17 6.51 -1.44
C TYR A 5 -1.99 5.05 -1.84
N ILE A 6 -1.84 4.80 -3.12
CA ILE A 6 -1.61 3.45 -3.66
C ILE A 6 -0.22 3.40 -4.27
N ASP A 7 0.61 2.52 -3.75
CA ASP A 7 1.87 2.12 -4.38
C ASP A 7 1.49 1.14 -5.49
N ALA A 8 1.40 1.66 -6.71
CA ALA A 8 0.69 0.97 -7.79
C ALA A 8 1.54 -0.05 -8.53
N ASP A 9 2.85 -0.05 -8.33
CA ASP A 9 3.71 -1.02 -8.99
C ASP A 9 3.41 -2.42 -8.42
N ALA A 10 2.98 -3.33 -9.30
CA ALA A 10 2.55 -4.68 -8.94
C ALA A 10 1.37 -4.75 -7.94
N CYS A 11 0.48 -3.75 -7.96
CA CYS A 11 -0.69 -3.73 -7.07
C CYS A 11 -1.89 -4.43 -7.73
N PRO A 12 -2.35 -5.57 -7.19
CA PRO A 12 -3.47 -6.30 -7.79
C PRO A 12 -4.85 -5.76 -7.40
N VAL A 13 -4.91 -4.77 -6.50
CA VAL A 13 -6.17 -4.28 -5.92
C VAL A 13 -6.43 -2.80 -6.21
N LYS A 14 -5.79 -2.25 -7.23
CA LYS A 14 -5.95 -0.85 -7.60
C LYS A 14 -7.41 -0.49 -7.92
N ASP A 15 -8.10 -1.32 -8.69
CA ASP A 15 -9.48 -1.06 -9.09
C ASP A 15 -10.43 -1.15 -7.90
N GLU A 16 -10.20 -2.10 -7.00
CA GLU A 16 -10.98 -2.24 -5.79
C GLU A 16 -10.80 -1.02 -4.88
N ALA A 17 -9.56 -0.55 -4.74
CA ALA A 17 -9.26 0.64 -3.95
C ALA A 17 -9.94 1.87 -4.54
N GLU A 18 -9.95 2.03 -5.86
CA GLU A 18 -10.62 3.12 -6.54
C GLU A 18 -12.12 3.13 -6.24
N ARG A 19 -12.77 1.96 -6.30
CA ARG A 19 -14.21 1.86 -6.00
C ARG A 19 -14.53 2.28 -4.58
N VAL A 20 -13.74 1.83 -3.61
CA VAL A 20 -13.98 2.17 -2.19
C VAL A 20 -13.73 3.65 -1.94
N ALA A 21 -12.64 4.20 -2.45
CA ALA A 21 -12.32 5.63 -2.30
C ALA A 21 -13.41 6.51 -2.91
N THR A 22 -13.90 6.15 -4.10
CA THR A 22 -14.96 6.89 -4.78
C THR A 22 -16.26 6.85 -3.98
N ARG A 23 -16.62 5.70 -3.44
CA ARG A 23 -17.80 5.57 -2.59
C ARG A 23 -17.74 6.46 -1.35
N HIS A 24 -16.55 6.64 -0.79
CA HIS A 24 -16.31 7.53 0.33
C HIS A 24 -16.03 8.97 -0.06
N ASN A 25 -16.06 9.28 -1.34
CA ASN A 25 -15.73 10.61 -1.88
C ASN A 25 -14.35 11.09 -1.42
N LEU A 26 -13.38 10.19 -1.43
CA LEU A 26 -12.01 10.48 -1.01
C LEU A 26 -11.07 10.60 -2.20
N ARG A 27 -10.10 11.50 -2.04
CA ARG A 27 -9.02 11.66 -3.01
C ARG A 27 -8.09 10.45 -2.94
N MET A 28 -7.71 9.92 -4.10
CA MET A 28 -6.81 8.78 -4.21
C MET A 28 -5.64 9.13 -5.13
N PHE A 29 -4.44 8.86 -4.67
CA PHE A 29 -3.21 9.04 -5.45
C PHE A 29 -2.67 7.67 -5.83
N VAL A 30 -2.57 7.42 -7.13
CA VAL A 30 -2.01 6.19 -7.69
C VAL A 30 -0.60 6.52 -8.17
N VAL A 31 0.40 6.04 -7.43
CA VAL A 31 1.80 6.41 -7.66
C VAL A 31 2.52 5.25 -8.35
N SER A 32 3.16 5.53 -9.48
CA SER A 32 3.80 4.52 -10.33
C SER A 32 5.00 5.09 -11.07
N ASN A 33 5.90 4.21 -11.48
CA ASN A 33 7.02 4.57 -12.38
C ASN A 33 6.58 4.76 -13.83
N GLY A 34 5.32 4.48 -14.14
CA GLY A 34 4.75 4.64 -15.48
C GLY A 34 3.95 3.41 -15.90
N GLY A 35 3.46 3.44 -17.14
CA GLY A 35 2.71 2.31 -17.68
C GLY A 35 1.26 2.22 -17.26
N LEU A 36 0.78 3.14 -16.43
CA LEU A 36 -0.61 3.17 -16.01
C LEU A 36 -1.41 4.16 -16.85
N ARG A 37 -2.62 3.76 -17.21
CA ARG A 37 -3.58 4.64 -17.85
C ARG A 37 -4.23 5.51 -16.78
N PRO A 38 -4.24 6.85 -16.92
CA PRO A 38 -4.92 7.72 -15.96
C PRO A 38 -6.42 7.40 -15.88
N SER A 39 -6.97 7.50 -14.67
CA SER A 39 -8.41 7.34 -14.47
C SER A 39 -9.17 8.58 -14.95
N ALA A 40 -10.36 8.36 -15.49
CA ALA A 40 -11.27 9.45 -15.82
C ALA A 40 -11.96 10.04 -14.59
N ASN A 41 -11.86 9.40 -13.44
CA ASN A 41 -12.47 9.85 -12.18
C ASN A 41 -11.68 11.03 -11.62
N PRO A 42 -12.31 12.21 -11.40
CA PRO A 42 -11.60 13.39 -10.90
C PRO A 42 -11.05 13.24 -9.48
N LEU A 43 -11.52 12.28 -8.69
CA LEU A 43 -10.97 11.99 -7.37
C LEU A 43 -9.65 11.23 -7.44
N ILE A 44 -9.34 10.63 -8.58
CA ILE A 44 -8.16 9.78 -8.75
C ILE A 44 -7.08 10.56 -9.49
N GLN A 45 -5.96 10.78 -8.84
CA GLN A 45 -4.79 11.40 -9.47
C GLN A 45 -3.72 10.34 -9.70
N THR A 46 -3.36 10.12 -10.96
CA THR A 46 -2.23 9.26 -11.31
C THR A 46 -0.95 10.09 -11.24
N VAL A 47 -0.02 9.64 -10.42
CA VAL A 47 1.27 10.32 -10.22
C VAL A 47 2.35 9.44 -10.84
N ILE A 48 2.93 9.91 -11.94
CA ILE A 48 4.03 9.21 -12.61
C ILE A 48 5.33 9.81 -12.10
N VAL A 49 6.16 8.97 -11.51
CA VAL A 49 7.48 9.36 -10.98
C VAL A 49 8.58 8.80 -11.86
N ALA A 50 9.79 9.35 -11.72
CA ALA A 50 10.95 8.89 -12.48
C ALA A 50 11.27 7.43 -12.15
N ASP A 51 11.86 6.72 -13.13
CA ASP A 51 12.38 5.38 -12.91
C ASP A 51 13.52 5.43 -11.88
N GLY A 52 13.58 4.38 -11.09
CA GLY A 52 14.63 4.25 -10.09
C GLY A 52 14.07 3.62 -8.82
N PRO A 53 14.94 2.96 -8.05
CA PRO A 53 14.52 2.37 -6.77
C PRO A 53 14.05 3.49 -5.83
N ASP A 54 13.01 3.23 -5.11
CA ASP A 54 12.50 4.06 -4.01
C ASP A 54 11.92 5.42 -4.39
N ILE A 55 11.83 5.80 -5.67
CA ILE A 55 11.29 7.11 -6.05
C ILE A 55 9.79 7.21 -5.71
N ALA A 56 9.01 6.21 -6.08
CA ALA A 56 7.59 6.16 -5.73
C ALA A 56 7.39 6.12 -4.21
N ASP A 57 8.23 5.34 -3.52
CA ASP A 57 8.21 5.22 -2.07
C ASP A 57 8.46 6.56 -1.38
N MET A 58 9.47 7.29 -1.83
CA MET A 58 9.80 8.61 -1.29
C MET A 58 8.65 9.58 -1.48
N TRP A 59 8.03 9.57 -2.65
CA TRP A 59 6.89 10.45 -2.93
C TRP A 59 5.74 10.22 -1.94
N ILE A 60 5.41 8.95 -1.69
CA ILE A 60 4.35 8.59 -0.74
C ILE A 60 4.76 8.92 0.71
N ALA A 61 5.98 8.53 1.11
CA ALA A 61 6.48 8.73 2.47
C ALA A 61 6.54 10.22 2.87
N GLU A 62 6.82 11.09 1.92
CA GLU A 62 6.88 12.54 2.18
C GLU A 62 5.51 13.16 2.40
N ARG A 63 4.43 12.52 1.95
CA ARG A 63 3.08 13.07 1.93
C ARG A 63 2.11 12.40 2.88
N ALA A 64 2.20 11.07 3.02
CA ALA A 64 1.29 10.32 3.89
C ALA A 64 1.50 10.69 5.35
N LYS A 65 0.42 10.98 6.06
CA LYS A 65 0.43 11.47 7.44
C LYS A 65 -0.77 10.93 8.20
N ARG A 66 -0.88 11.29 9.47
CA ARG A 66 -2.04 10.95 10.29
C ARG A 66 -3.34 11.36 9.59
N GLY A 67 -4.28 10.43 9.53
CA GLY A 67 -5.55 10.63 8.85
C GLY A 67 -5.56 10.13 7.41
N ASP A 68 -4.41 9.69 6.89
CA ASP A 68 -4.30 9.11 5.56
C ASP A 68 -4.18 7.59 5.63
N VAL A 69 -4.45 6.93 4.48
CA VAL A 69 -4.30 5.48 4.32
C VAL A 69 -3.35 5.20 3.17
N VAL A 70 -2.45 4.26 3.38
CA VAL A 70 -1.48 3.81 2.35
C VAL A 70 -1.67 2.33 2.09
N VAL A 71 -1.73 1.94 0.82
CA VAL A 71 -1.78 0.54 0.40
C VAL A 71 -0.46 0.21 -0.30
N THR A 72 0.30 -0.70 0.29
CA THR A 72 1.60 -1.12 -0.25
C THR A 72 1.98 -2.51 0.23
N ALA A 73 2.73 -3.23 -0.59
CA ALA A 73 3.39 -4.47 -0.20
C ALA A 73 4.87 -4.24 0.17
N ASP A 74 5.36 -3.02 0.00
CA ASP A 74 6.74 -2.64 0.33
C ASP A 74 6.85 -2.35 1.83
N ILE A 75 7.52 -3.22 2.56
CA ILE A 75 7.62 -3.14 4.02
C ILE A 75 8.44 -1.94 4.49
N PRO A 76 9.59 -1.60 3.89
CA PRO A 76 10.31 -0.37 4.25
C PRO A 76 9.46 0.90 4.06
N LEU A 77 8.69 1.00 2.98
CA LEU A 77 7.77 2.12 2.80
C LEU A 77 6.69 2.12 3.88
N ALA A 78 6.10 0.96 4.14
CA ALA A 78 5.07 0.82 5.19
C ALA A 78 5.60 1.31 6.55
N SER A 79 6.82 0.94 6.89
CA SER A 79 7.46 1.37 8.14
C SER A 79 7.55 2.89 8.24
N LYS A 80 7.95 3.56 7.16
CA LYS A 80 8.02 5.03 7.12
C LYS A 80 6.64 5.67 7.28
N CYS A 81 5.64 5.14 6.62
CA CYS A 81 4.27 5.66 6.69
C CYS A 81 3.66 5.45 8.08
N VAL A 82 3.89 4.30 8.70
CA VAL A 82 3.47 4.03 10.08
C VAL A 82 4.11 5.03 11.04
N ALA A 83 5.40 5.31 10.87
CA ALA A 83 6.11 6.30 11.70
C ALA A 83 5.52 7.71 11.56
N ASN A 84 4.96 8.03 10.38
CA ASN A 84 4.31 9.32 10.12
C ASN A 84 2.87 9.37 10.63
N GLY A 85 2.35 8.28 11.17
CA GLY A 85 0.99 8.20 11.71
C GLY A 85 -0.08 7.77 10.73
N ALA A 86 0.26 7.45 9.49
CA ALA A 86 -0.68 6.95 8.51
C ALA A 86 -1.10 5.52 8.84
N LEU A 87 -2.30 5.12 8.41
CA LEU A 87 -2.76 3.74 8.48
C LEU A 87 -2.30 3.01 7.21
N VAL A 88 -1.77 1.81 7.36
CA VAL A 88 -1.17 1.07 6.24
C VAL A 88 -1.81 -0.31 6.11
N LEU A 89 -2.17 -0.67 4.88
CA LEU A 89 -2.68 -1.99 4.52
C LEU A 89 -1.84 -2.63 3.43
N LYS A 90 -1.64 -3.93 3.56
CA LYS A 90 -1.13 -4.76 2.46
C LYS A 90 -2.26 -5.08 1.48
N HIS A 91 -1.90 -5.60 0.33
CA HIS A 91 -2.86 -5.96 -0.74
C HIS A 91 -3.89 -7.03 -0.30
N ASN A 92 -3.55 -7.85 0.68
CA ASN A 92 -4.44 -8.89 1.21
C ASN A 92 -5.31 -8.40 2.39
N GLY A 93 -5.25 -7.11 2.73
CA GLY A 93 -6.01 -6.53 3.83
C GLY A 93 -5.32 -6.58 5.18
N GLU A 94 -4.12 -7.15 5.28
CA GLU A 94 -3.37 -7.18 6.53
C GLU A 94 -2.93 -5.77 6.92
N ALA A 95 -3.24 -5.36 8.14
CA ALA A 95 -2.83 -4.05 8.66
C ALA A 95 -1.38 -4.08 9.15
N LEU A 96 -0.61 -3.08 8.76
CA LEU A 96 0.74 -2.87 9.27
C LEU A 96 0.70 -1.71 10.27
N THR A 97 1.11 -1.96 11.50
CA THR A 97 0.99 -1.04 12.63
C THR A 97 2.32 -0.90 13.37
N GLU A 98 2.40 0.06 14.27
CA GLU A 98 3.57 0.20 15.15
C GLU A 98 3.81 -1.09 15.95
N ALA A 99 2.74 -1.79 16.32
CA ALA A 99 2.84 -3.01 17.12
C ALA A 99 3.45 -4.20 16.36
N ASN A 100 3.24 -4.28 15.02
CA ASN A 100 3.67 -5.44 14.25
C ASN A 100 4.77 -5.15 13.21
N ILE A 101 5.00 -3.89 12.86
CA ILE A 101 5.88 -3.55 11.74
C ILE A 101 7.33 -4.00 11.97
N GLY A 102 7.80 -3.97 13.19
CA GLY A 102 9.15 -4.43 13.52
C GLY A 102 9.35 -5.91 13.23
N ASN A 103 8.39 -6.75 13.63
CA ASN A 103 8.43 -8.18 13.36
C ASN A 103 8.29 -8.49 11.85
N VAL A 104 7.43 -7.77 11.17
CA VAL A 104 7.24 -7.94 9.72
C VAL A 104 8.52 -7.56 8.98
N LEU A 105 9.16 -6.47 9.36
CA LEU A 105 10.42 -6.02 8.75
C LEU A 105 11.55 -7.02 9.01
N ALA A 106 11.68 -7.51 10.24
CA ALA A 106 12.67 -8.51 10.60
C ALA A 106 12.48 -9.82 9.83
N THR A 107 11.24 -10.26 9.67
CA THR A 107 10.91 -11.46 8.89
C THR A 107 11.26 -11.26 7.42
N ARG A 108 10.99 -10.08 6.85
CA ARG A 108 11.37 -9.75 5.48
C ARG A 108 12.88 -9.83 5.28
N ASP A 109 13.65 -9.26 6.19
CA ASP A 109 15.11 -9.26 6.13
C ASP A 109 15.67 -10.67 6.23
N LEU A 110 15.14 -11.50 7.14
CA LEU A 110 15.51 -12.89 7.27
C LEU A 110 15.22 -13.67 5.98
N MET A 111 14.06 -13.49 5.37
CA MET A 111 13.70 -14.18 4.14
C MET A 111 14.58 -13.72 2.96
N ALA A 112 14.99 -12.48 2.93
CA ALA A 112 15.93 -11.97 1.94
C ALA A 112 17.31 -12.64 2.09
N ASP A 113 17.80 -12.79 3.33
CA ASP A 113 19.05 -13.47 3.61
C ASP A 113 19.00 -14.95 3.22
N LEU A 114 17.89 -15.62 3.50
CA LEU A 114 17.69 -17.01 3.11
C LEU A 114 17.68 -17.19 1.59
N ARG A 115 17.06 -16.27 0.85
CA ARG A 115 17.06 -16.31 -0.62
C ARG A 115 18.46 -16.08 -1.18
N ALA A 116 19.24 -15.20 -0.58
CA ALA A 116 20.63 -14.97 -0.99
C ALA A 116 21.51 -16.18 -0.74
N ALA A 117 21.26 -16.93 0.35
CA ALA A 117 22.01 -18.13 0.69
C ALA A 117 21.61 -19.35 -0.18
N ASP A 118 20.39 -19.39 -0.68
CA ASP A 118 19.87 -20.47 -1.52
C ASP A 118 19.08 -19.89 -2.69
N PRO A 119 19.78 -19.55 -3.79
CA PRO A 119 19.13 -18.95 -4.95
C PRO A 119 18.15 -19.89 -5.68
N PHE A 120 18.18 -21.19 -5.37
CA PHE A 120 17.26 -22.17 -5.96
C PHE A 120 16.03 -22.39 -5.09
N ARG A 121 15.98 -21.80 -3.90
CA ARG A 121 14.82 -21.88 -3.05
C ARG A 121 13.69 -21.09 -3.70
N GLN A 122 12.61 -21.79 -4.03
CA GLN A 122 11.42 -21.11 -4.53
C GLN A 122 10.79 -20.29 -3.42
N GLY A 123 10.67 -19.00 -3.65
CA GLY A 123 9.96 -18.12 -2.71
C GLY A 123 8.54 -18.61 -2.52
N GLY A 124 8.17 -18.93 -1.27
CA GLY A 124 6.88 -19.49 -0.95
C GLY A 124 5.74 -18.48 -0.90
N GLY A 125 5.73 -17.50 -1.82
CA GLY A 125 4.62 -16.55 -1.92
C GLY A 125 3.38 -17.27 -2.46
N LYS A 126 2.29 -17.25 -1.70
CA LYS A 126 0.99 -17.71 -2.21
C LYS A 126 0.54 -16.77 -3.32
N ALA A 127 -0.05 -17.32 -4.38
CA ALA A 127 -0.72 -16.52 -5.40
C ALA A 127 -1.85 -15.71 -4.76
N PHE A 128 -2.05 -14.49 -5.24
CA PHE A 128 -3.12 -13.62 -4.78
C PHE A 128 -4.47 -14.25 -5.09
N SER A 129 -5.31 -14.42 -4.07
CA SER A 129 -6.57 -15.17 -4.18
C SER A 129 -7.78 -14.25 -4.15
N LYS A 130 -8.95 -14.83 -4.51
CA LYS A 130 -10.24 -14.13 -4.36
C LYS A 130 -10.54 -13.81 -2.90
N THR A 131 -10.12 -14.68 -1.99
CA THR A 131 -10.27 -14.45 -0.54
C THR A 131 -9.43 -13.26 -0.10
N ASP A 132 -8.20 -13.14 -0.60
CA ASP A 132 -7.34 -11.98 -0.31
C ASP A 132 -7.98 -10.70 -0.80
N ARG A 133 -8.55 -10.71 -2.00
CA ARG A 133 -9.23 -9.55 -2.59
C ARG A 133 -10.44 -9.13 -1.78
N ALA A 134 -11.25 -10.09 -1.36
CA ALA A 134 -12.44 -9.82 -0.53
C ALA A 134 -12.04 -9.27 0.83
N ARG A 135 -11.00 -9.83 1.44
CA ARG A 135 -10.48 -9.34 2.72
C ARG A 135 -9.97 -7.92 2.59
N PHE A 136 -9.25 -7.62 1.50
CA PHE A 136 -8.77 -6.27 1.24
C PHE A 136 -9.92 -5.27 1.16
N LEU A 137 -10.98 -5.57 0.41
CA LEU A 137 -12.14 -4.68 0.29
C LEU A 137 -12.76 -4.39 1.65
N ASP A 138 -12.97 -5.42 2.46
CA ASP A 138 -13.55 -5.28 3.79
C ASP A 138 -12.66 -4.43 4.71
N ARG A 139 -11.38 -4.73 4.72
CA ARG A 139 -10.41 -4.03 5.59
C ARG A 139 -10.19 -2.59 5.15
N LEU A 140 -10.17 -2.33 3.85
CA LEU A 140 -10.03 -0.96 3.34
C LEU A 140 -11.21 -0.11 3.78
N GLU A 141 -12.43 -0.63 3.68
CA GLU A 141 -13.64 0.06 4.14
C GLU A 141 -13.52 0.48 5.60
N THR A 142 -13.18 -0.45 6.46
CA THR A 142 -13.02 -0.21 7.90
C THR A 142 -11.90 0.79 8.17
N THR A 143 -10.77 0.63 7.46
CA THR A 143 -9.58 1.47 7.65
C THR A 143 -9.85 2.91 7.22
N LEU A 144 -10.55 3.13 6.11
CA LEU A 144 -10.90 4.47 5.66
C LEU A 144 -11.85 5.17 6.64
N ARG A 145 -12.81 4.46 7.21
CA ARG A 145 -13.69 5.00 8.24
C ARG A 145 -12.89 5.46 9.46
N ARG A 146 -11.95 4.64 9.90
CA ARG A 146 -11.08 4.97 11.02
C ARG A 146 -10.21 6.18 10.71
N ALA A 147 -9.63 6.23 9.51
CA ALA A 147 -8.76 7.34 9.10
C ALA A 147 -9.50 8.67 9.13
N LYS A 148 -10.77 8.70 8.73
CA LYS A 148 -11.59 9.91 8.77
C LYS A 148 -11.73 10.47 10.18
N THR A 149 -11.74 9.63 11.20
CA THR A 149 -11.82 10.07 12.60
C THR A 149 -10.49 10.63 13.09
N LEU A 150 -9.40 10.33 12.42
CA LEU A 150 -8.05 10.78 12.78
C LEU A 150 -7.63 12.07 12.07
N SER A 151 -8.33 12.41 10.99
CA SER A 151 -7.97 13.61 10.20
C SER A 151 -8.55 14.90 10.75
#